data_9ab47479ebca27a1c055b5d418a4af0d
#
_entry.id   9ab47479ebca27a1c055b5d418a4af0d
#
_cell.length_a   1.000
_cell.length_b   1.000
_cell.length_c   1.000
_cell.angle_alpha   90.00
_cell.angle_beta   90.00
_cell.angle_gamma   90.00
#
_symmetry.space_group_name_H-M   'P 1'
#
loop_
_entity.id
_entity.type
_entity.pdbx_description
1 polymer ?
#
loop_
_entity_poly.entity_id
_entity_poly.type
_entity_poly.pdbx_seq_one_letter_code
_entity_poly.pdbx_strand_id
1 'polypeptide(L)'
;MIKYCIFSIFCFLPFLIWADELPQLGKAPLEKVIQAMTVDEKIRLLTGTGEVAEDILVAVGETDKIVPGAAGTTYPIPRLGIPAMVMADGPAGLRISARRDSCPRTFYCTAFPVATLLASTWNTDLVQQVGQAMGNEVLEYGCDILLAPALNIHRNPLCGRNFEYYSEDPFLTGKIAVAMVKGIQQN
;
A
#
# COMPACT_ATOMS: atom_id res chain seq x y z
N MET A 1 70.06 -45.52 -12.47
CA MET A 1 68.64 -45.57 -12.76
C MET A 1 67.97 -44.46 -11.92
N ILE A 2 67.66 -43.30 -12.55
CA ILE A 2 67.04 -42.15 -11.87
C ILE A 2 65.58 -42.15 -12.30
N LYS A 3 64.68 -42.35 -11.31
CA LYS A 3 63.25 -42.30 -11.55
C LYS A 3 62.76 -40.84 -11.40
N TYR A 4 62.29 -40.24 -12.49
CA TYR A 4 61.63 -38.94 -12.47
C TYR A 4 60.18 -39.11 -11.99
N CYS A 5 59.85 -38.53 -10.82
CA CYS A 5 58.46 -38.32 -10.37
C CYS A 5 57.95 -37.01 -11.01
N ILE A 6 57.01 -37.11 -11.95
CA ILE A 6 56.28 -35.97 -12.48
C ILE A 6 55.16 -35.65 -11.50
N PHE A 7 55.30 -34.53 -10.80
CA PHE A 7 54.24 -33.99 -9.92
C PHE A 7 53.33 -33.09 -10.80
N SER A 8 52.12 -33.63 -11.08
CA SER A 8 51.09 -32.87 -11.81
C SER A 8 50.40 -31.91 -10.86
N ILE A 9 50.76 -30.62 -10.94
CA ILE A 9 50.08 -29.57 -10.18
C ILE A 9 48.79 -29.24 -10.91
N PHE A 10 47.69 -29.75 -10.37
CA PHE A 10 46.32 -29.34 -10.75
C PHE A 10 46.05 -27.95 -10.16
N CYS A 11 46.22 -26.88 -10.98
CA CYS A 11 45.73 -25.53 -10.62
C CYS A 11 44.17 -25.52 -10.57
N PHE A 12 43.66 -25.61 -9.36
CA PHE A 12 42.28 -25.26 -9.09
C PHE A 12 42.13 -23.77 -9.18
N LEU A 13 41.74 -23.25 -10.35
CA LEU A 13 41.21 -21.89 -10.50
C LEU A 13 39.84 -21.87 -9.85
N PRO A 14 39.61 -21.07 -8.79
CA PRO A 14 38.26 -20.84 -8.32
C PRO A 14 37.51 -20.08 -9.41
N PHE A 15 36.57 -20.75 -10.06
CA PHE A 15 35.53 -20.05 -10.82
C PHE A 15 34.74 -19.19 -9.81
N LEU A 16 35.09 -17.92 -9.71
CA LEU A 16 34.26 -16.90 -9.11
C LEU A 16 33.02 -16.77 -10.02
N ILE A 17 32.00 -17.56 -9.72
CA ILE A 17 30.67 -17.34 -10.25
C ILE A 17 30.22 -16.01 -9.63
N TRP A 18 30.35 -14.92 -10.36
CA TRP A 18 29.65 -13.69 -10.05
C TRP A 18 28.16 -14.03 -10.19
N ALA A 19 27.52 -14.33 -9.07
CA ALA A 19 26.08 -14.33 -9.03
C ALA A 19 25.66 -12.88 -9.29
N ASP A 20 25.05 -12.60 -10.45
CA ASP A 20 24.45 -11.32 -10.70
C ASP A 20 23.50 -11.03 -9.53
N GLU A 21 23.77 -9.92 -8.82
CA GLU A 21 22.91 -9.50 -7.72
C GLU A 21 21.50 -9.30 -8.27
N LEU A 22 20.52 -9.90 -7.61
CA LEU A 22 19.12 -9.75 -7.98
C LEU A 22 18.74 -8.25 -7.96
N PRO A 23 18.00 -7.78 -8.97
CA PRO A 23 17.61 -6.38 -9.03
C PRO A 23 16.71 -6.04 -7.84
N GLN A 24 17.03 -4.97 -7.12
CA GLN A 24 16.29 -4.49 -5.97
C GLN A 24 15.40 -3.32 -6.33
N LEU A 25 14.18 -3.29 -5.80
CA LEU A 25 13.30 -2.13 -5.93
C LEU A 25 13.98 -0.87 -5.35
N GLY A 26 13.90 0.24 -6.08
CA GLY A 26 14.56 1.50 -5.70
C GLY A 26 16.06 1.59 -6.04
N LYS A 27 16.70 0.48 -6.44
CA LYS A 27 18.13 0.45 -6.86
C LYS A 27 18.31 0.08 -8.33
N ALA A 28 17.41 -0.72 -8.88
CA ALA A 28 17.44 -1.13 -10.28
C ALA A 28 16.24 -0.54 -11.04
N PRO A 29 16.29 -0.44 -12.39
CA PRO A 29 15.15 -0.06 -13.20
C PRO A 29 13.95 -1.00 -12.93
N LEU A 30 12.75 -0.43 -12.86
CA LEU A 30 11.52 -1.16 -12.52
C LEU A 30 11.29 -2.36 -13.43
N GLU A 31 11.58 -2.22 -14.72
CA GLU A 31 11.43 -3.29 -15.71
C GLU A 31 12.28 -4.51 -15.37
N LYS A 32 13.50 -4.32 -14.88
CA LYS A 32 14.38 -5.42 -14.46
C LYS A 32 13.85 -6.13 -13.22
N VAL A 33 13.30 -5.38 -12.26
CA VAL A 33 12.67 -5.94 -11.06
C VAL A 33 11.46 -6.79 -11.47
N ILE A 34 10.59 -6.28 -12.34
CA ILE A 34 9.41 -7.00 -12.84
C ILE A 34 9.81 -8.26 -13.62
N GLN A 35 10.86 -8.20 -14.45
CA GLN A 35 11.36 -9.35 -15.18
C GLN A 35 11.94 -10.44 -14.28
N ALA A 36 12.53 -10.05 -13.16
CA ALA A 36 13.08 -10.98 -12.17
C ALA A 36 12.00 -11.65 -11.32
N MET A 37 10.76 -11.14 -11.30
CA MET A 37 9.64 -11.76 -10.58
C MET A 37 9.18 -13.03 -11.29
N THR A 38 8.93 -14.08 -10.50
CA THR A 38 8.23 -15.26 -10.96
C THR A 38 6.76 -14.98 -11.26
N VAL A 39 6.11 -15.86 -12.00
CA VAL A 39 4.65 -15.73 -12.27
C VAL A 39 3.85 -15.81 -10.97
N ASP A 40 4.22 -16.70 -10.05
CA ASP A 40 3.56 -16.84 -8.75
C ASP A 40 3.69 -15.55 -7.91
N GLU A 41 4.89 -14.95 -7.86
CA GLU A 41 5.08 -13.67 -7.15
C GLU A 41 4.25 -12.52 -7.77
N LYS A 42 4.12 -12.48 -9.09
CA LYS A 42 3.26 -11.49 -9.76
C LYS A 42 1.79 -11.70 -9.38
N ILE A 43 1.31 -12.95 -9.37
CA ILE A 43 -0.06 -13.29 -8.96
C ILE A 43 -0.28 -12.87 -7.49
N ARG A 44 0.62 -13.28 -6.59
CA ARG A 44 0.50 -12.95 -5.16
C ARG A 44 0.54 -11.44 -4.90
N LEU A 45 1.38 -10.70 -5.61
CA LEU A 45 1.42 -9.24 -5.49
C LEU A 45 0.07 -8.58 -5.86
N LEU A 46 -0.61 -9.11 -6.88
CA LEU A 46 -1.92 -8.63 -7.34
C LEU A 46 -3.07 -9.06 -6.42
N THR A 47 -2.96 -10.22 -5.77
CA THR A 47 -4.01 -10.75 -4.89
C THR A 47 -3.85 -10.31 -3.43
N GLY A 48 -2.64 -9.90 -3.03
CA GLY A 48 -2.33 -9.53 -1.66
C GLY A 48 -2.11 -10.74 -0.74
N THR A 49 -2.14 -10.51 0.56
CA THR A 49 -1.85 -11.52 1.59
C THR A 49 -3.10 -12.19 2.16
N GLY A 50 -4.30 -11.89 1.65
CA GLY A 50 -5.52 -12.57 2.07
C GLY A 50 -5.43 -14.06 1.80
N GLU A 51 -5.64 -14.91 2.80
CA GLU A 51 -5.85 -16.33 2.57
C GLU A 51 -7.17 -16.51 1.82
N VAL A 52 -7.13 -17.24 0.71
CA VAL A 52 -8.35 -17.73 0.07
C VAL A 52 -8.88 -18.82 0.97
N ALA A 53 -9.80 -18.48 1.87
CA ALA A 53 -10.54 -19.49 2.61
C ALA A 53 -11.35 -20.33 1.62
N GLU A 54 -11.31 -21.65 1.77
CA GLU A 54 -12.08 -22.59 0.95
C GLU A 54 -13.60 -22.39 1.05
N ASP A 55 -14.06 -21.58 1.99
CA ASP A 55 -15.47 -21.20 2.20
C ASP A 55 -15.71 -19.74 1.76
N ILE A 56 -16.70 -19.57 0.90
CA ILE A 56 -17.08 -18.39 0.09
C ILE A 56 -17.48 -17.11 0.89
N LEU A 57 -17.31 -17.08 2.18
CA LEU A 57 -17.42 -15.88 3.00
C LEU A 57 -16.02 -15.37 3.38
N VAL A 58 -15.24 -14.98 2.38
CA VAL A 58 -13.98 -14.32 2.61
C VAL A 58 -14.26 -12.98 3.28
N ALA A 59 -13.96 -12.90 4.56
CA ALA A 59 -13.69 -11.62 5.18
C ALA A 59 -12.54 -11.00 4.39
N VAL A 60 -12.81 -9.92 3.67
CA VAL A 60 -11.81 -9.19 2.88
C VAL A 60 -10.69 -8.80 3.83
N GLY A 61 -9.51 -9.46 3.67
CA GLY A 61 -8.28 -9.07 4.32
C GLY A 61 -8.19 -9.41 5.81
N GLU A 62 -7.72 -10.60 6.17
CA GLU A 62 -7.02 -10.78 7.45
C GLU A 62 -5.70 -10.01 7.41
N THR A 63 -5.75 -8.74 7.70
CA THR A 63 -4.57 -7.85 7.76
C THR A 63 -4.09 -7.61 9.19
N ASP A 64 -4.56 -8.41 10.11
CA ASP A 64 -4.29 -8.28 11.55
C ASP A 64 -2.81 -8.39 11.92
N LYS A 65 -1.96 -8.84 10.98
CA LYS A 65 -0.53 -9.08 11.27
C LYS A 65 0.32 -7.81 11.32
N ILE A 66 0.00 -6.76 10.53
CA ILE A 66 0.80 -5.52 10.46
C ILE A 66 0.02 -4.38 11.12
N VAL A 67 -1.15 -4.03 10.58
CA VAL A 67 -2.06 -3.02 11.14
C VAL A 67 -3.45 -3.63 11.28
N PRO A 68 -3.87 -4.02 12.49
CA PRO A 68 -5.18 -4.60 12.73
C PRO A 68 -6.32 -3.71 12.24
N GLY A 69 -7.28 -4.32 11.54
CA GLY A 69 -8.43 -3.62 10.98
C GLY A 69 -8.16 -2.80 9.71
N ALA A 70 -6.95 -2.87 9.14
CA ALA A 70 -6.67 -2.32 7.82
C ALA A 70 -7.39 -3.11 6.73
N ALA A 71 -7.60 -2.50 5.55
CA ALA A 71 -8.35 -3.11 4.45
C ALA A 71 -7.59 -4.25 3.75
N GLY A 72 -6.26 -4.21 3.74
CA GLY A 72 -5.45 -5.24 3.09
C GLY A 72 -3.96 -4.94 3.15
N THR A 73 -3.14 -5.94 2.77
CA THR A 73 -1.70 -5.77 2.55
C THR A 73 -1.29 -6.40 1.22
N THR A 74 -0.28 -5.81 0.58
CA THR A 74 0.34 -6.45 -0.58
C THR A 74 1.23 -7.60 -0.13
N TYR A 75 1.47 -8.56 -1.03
CA TYR A 75 2.40 -9.66 -0.77
C TYR A 75 3.86 -9.15 -0.88
N PRO A 76 4.71 -9.35 0.14
CA PRO A 76 6.10 -8.91 0.08
C PRO A 76 6.94 -9.86 -0.77
N ILE A 77 7.95 -9.31 -1.48
CA ILE A 77 8.96 -10.10 -2.21
C ILE A 77 10.35 -9.65 -1.75
N PRO A 78 10.82 -10.12 -0.57
CA PRO A 78 12.04 -9.61 0.06
C PRO A 78 13.29 -9.78 -0.81
N ARG A 79 13.38 -10.85 -1.61
CA ARG A 79 14.52 -11.09 -2.52
C ARG A 79 14.69 -10.01 -3.59
N LEU A 80 13.63 -9.25 -3.89
CA LEU A 80 13.64 -8.13 -4.83
C LEU A 80 13.50 -6.76 -4.12
N GLY A 81 13.57 -6.73 -2.79
CA GLY A 81 13.42 -5.51 -2.00
C GLY A 81 12.00 -4.94 -2.02
N ILE A 82 10.98 -5.74 -2.32
CA ILE A 82 9.57 -5.30 -2.33
C ILE A 82 8.96 -5.57 -0.97
N PRO A 83 8.60 -4.53 -0.19
CA PRO A 83 7.96 -4.68 1.12
C PRO A 83 6.47 -5.04 0.99
N ALA A 84 5.86 -5.49 2.08
CA ALA A 84 4.41 -5.44 2.22
C ALA A 84 3.97 -3.99 2.40
N MET A 85 2.93 -3.59 1.71
CA MET A 85 2.31 -2.27 1.87
C MET A 85 0.93 -2.42 2.47
N VAL A 86 0.63 -1.65 3.50
CA VAL A 86 -0.65 -1.68 4.21
C VAL A 86 -1.63 -0.71 3.57
N MET A 87 -2.78 -1.22 3.16
CA MET A 87 -3.89 -0.42 2.64
C MET A 87 -4.96 -0.27 3.71
N ALA A 88 -5.34 0.96 4.03
CA ALA A 88 -6.40 1.24 4.97
C ALA A 88 -7.57 1.96 4.30
N ASP A 89 -8.79 1.61 4.72
CA ASP A 89 -10.00 2.29 4.28
C ASP A 89 -10.12 3.67 4.95
N GLY A 90 -10.80 4.62 4.29
CA GLY A 90 -11.04 5.89 4.95
C GLY A 90 -11.39 7.12 4.14
N PRO A 91 -12.52 7.18 3.40
CA PRO A 91 -12.95 8.42 2.75
C PRO A 91 -13.22 9.59 3.71
N ALA A 92 -13.58 9.29 4.95
CA ALA A 92 -13.83 10.29 6.00
C ALA A 92 -12.87 10.15 7.21
N GLY A 93 -11.67 9.65 6.97
CA GLY A 93 -10.63 9.40 7.97
C GLY A 93 -10.15 7.95 7.99
N LEU A 94 -8.97 7.74 8.52
CA LEU A 94 -8.34 6.43 8.60
C LEU A 94 -9.21 5.44 9.40
N ARG A 95 -9.38 4.23 8.88
CA ARG A 95 -10.16 3.17 9.51
C ARG A 95 -9.30 1.95 9.81
N ILE A 96 -8.95 1.80 11.08
CA ILE A 96 -8.18 0.67 11.64
C ILE A 96 -8.75 0.28 13.00
N SER A 97 -8.32 -0.85 13.54
CA SER A 97 -8.66 -1.24 14.92
C SER A 97 -8.00 -0.30 15.94
N ALA A 98 -8.79 0.13 16.93
CA ALA A 98 -8.30 1.00 17.99
C ALA A 98 -7.28 0.32 18.92
N ARG A 99 -7.20 -0.99 18.93
CA ARG A 99 -6.30 -1.77 19.78
C ARG A 99 -5.44 -2.73 18.96
N ARG A 100 -4.20 -2.96 19.43
CA ARG A 100 -3.26 -3.92 18.87
C ARG A 100 -2.72 -4.78 20.02
N ASP A 101 -2.71 -6.09 19.87
CA ASP A 101 -2.30 -7.05 20.93
C ASP A 101 -0.89 -6.81 21.45
N SER A 102 0.01 -6.33 20.58
CA SER A 102 1.40 -6.07 20.91
C SER A 102 1.66 -4.67 21.51
N CYS A 103 0.63 -3.82 21.66
CA CYS A 103 0.82 -2.43 22.06
C CYS A 103 -0.30 -1.96 23.02
N PRO A 104 0.04 -1.44 24.21
CA PRO A 104 -0.95 -0.94 25.17
C PRO A 104 -1.60 0.39 24.73
N ARG A 105 -1.06 1.06 23.71
CA ARG A 105 -1.59 2.32 23.18
C ARG A 105 -2.95 2.08 22.50
N THR A 106 -3.86 3.03 22.69
CA THR A 106 -5.10 3.09 21.89
C THR A 106 -4.88 4.01 20.69
N PHE A 107 -5.22 3.52 19.51
CA PHE A 107 -5.09 4.25 18.23
C PHE A 107 -6.43 4.92 17.94
N TYR A 108 -6.53 6.20 18.23
CA TYR A 108 -7.74 7.00 17.95
C TYR A 108 -7.63 7.61 16.56
N CYS A 109 -8.49 7.16 15.66
CA CYS A 109 -8.61 7.75 14.34
C CYS A 109 -9.65 8.86 14.36
N THR A 110 -9.35 9.99 13.72
CA THR A 110 -10.27 11.11 13.61
C THR A 110 -11.39 10.80 12.60
N ALA A 111 -12.63 11.00 13.01
CA ALA A 111 -13.77 11.04 12.10
C ALA A 111 -13.88 12.45 11.50
N PHE A 112 -13.36 12.62 10.28
CA PHE A 112 -13.45 13.88 9.56
C PHE A 112 -14.85 14.07 8.96
N PRO A 113 -15.22 15.32 8.59
CA PRO A 113 -16.47 15.57 7.91
C PRO A 113 -16.59 14.78 6.61
N VAL A 114 -17.79 14.31 6.30
CA VAL A 114 -18.06 13.59 5.04
C VAL A 114 -17.82 14.46 3.82
N ALA A 115 -17.53 13.85 2.68
CA ALA A 115 -17.11 14.55 1.47
C ALA A 115 -18.11 15.61 0.98
N THR A 116 -19.41 15.32 1.03
CA THR A 116 -20.46 16.28 0.68
C THR A 116 -20.40 17.56 1.55
N LEU A 117 -20.14 17.40 2.86
CA LEU A 117 -20.00 18.55 3.75
C LEU A 117 -18.74 19.36 3.43
N LEU A 118 -17.62 18.70 3.19
CA LEU A 118 -16.38 19.36 2.79
C LEU A 118 -16.55 20.12 1.47
N ALA A 119 -17.21 19.53 0.47
CA ALA A 119 -17.49 20.19 -0.80
C ALA A 119 -18.42 21.41 -0.64
N SER A 120 -19.37 21.37 0.29
CA SER A 120 -20.29 22.48 0.59
C SER A 120 -19.59 23.72 1.14
N THR A 121 -18.35 23.60 1.59
CA THR A 121 -17.55 24.77 2.04
C THR A 121 -17.03 25.61 0.89
N TRP A 122 -16.90 25.05 -0.31
CA TRP A 122 -16.28 25.69 -1.50
C TRP A 122 -14.85 26.18 -1.23
N ASN A 123 -14.19 25.64 -0.18
CA ASN A 123 -12.89 26.06 0.30
C ASN A 123 -11.84 24.97 0.10
N THR A 124 -11.08 25.07 -0.97
CA THR A 124 -10.00 24.12 -1.31
C THR A 124 -8.88 24.12 -0.28
N ASP A 125 -8.56 25.26 0.34
CA ASP A 125 -7.47 25.36 1.31
C ASP A 125 -7.84 24.63 2.62
N LEU A 126 -9.10 24.76 3.06
CA LEU A 126 -9.62 24.02 4.19
C LEU A 126 -9.58 22.51 3.92
N VAL A 127 -10.02 22.08 2.72
CA VAL A 127 -10.02 20.65 2.35
C VAL A 127 -8.60 20.09 2.28
N GLN A 128 -7.64 20.88 1.80
CA GLN A 128 -6.23 20.48 1.79
C GLN A 128 -5.69 20.30 3.22
N GLN A 129 -6.04 21.18 4.16
CA GLN A 129 -5.65 21.04 5.57
C GLN A 129 -6.26 19.78 6.22
N VAL A 130 -7.52 19.47 5.90
CA VAL A 130 -8.15 18.21 6.34
C VAL A 130 -7.40 17.02 5.77
N GLY A 131 -7.07 17.04 4.48
CA GLY A 131 -6.26 16.00 3.84
C GLY A 131 -4.90 15.82 4.50
N GLN A 132 -4.21 16.91 4.85
CA GLN A 132 -2.92 16.85 5.56
C GLN A 132 -3.07 16.20 6.94
N ALA A 133 -4.12 16.54 7.69
CA ALA A 133 -4.38 15.90 8.98
C ALA A 133 -4.65 14.40 8.85
N MET A 134 -5.42 13.98 7.81
CA MET A 134 -5.60 12.57 7.48
C MET A 134 -4.29 11.87 7.15
N GLY A 135 -3.47 12.45 6.27
CA GLY A 135 -2.18 11.88 5.86
C GLY A 135 -1.23 11.69 7.05
N ASN A 136 -1.22 12.62 8.00
CA ASN A 136 -0.45 12.48 9.25
C ASN A 136 -0.88 11.26 10.06
N GLU A 137 -2.17 11.01 10.20
CA GLU A 137 -2.67 9.82 10.92
C GLU A 137 -2.31 8.53 10.18
N VAL A 138 -2.38 8.51 8.85
CA VAL A 138 -1.99 7.36 8.01
C VAL A 138 -0.54 6.97 8.27
N LEU A 139 0.38 7.94 8.24
CA LEU A 139 1.80 7.71 8.52
C LEU A 139 2.04 7.30 9.97
N GLU A 140 1.45 8.02 10.94
CA GLU A 140 1.63 7.75 12.36
C GLU A 140 1.20 6.32 12.73
N TYR A 141 0.18 5.81 12.06
CA TYR A 141 -0.39 4.49 12.39
C TYR A 141 0.15 3.36 11.51
N GLY A 142 1.11 3.66 10.63
CA GLY A 142 1.86 2.67 9.86
C GLY A 142 1.09 2.11 8.67
N CYS A 143 0.24 2.92 8.06
CA CYS A 143 -0.41 2.60 6.80
C CYS A 143 0.32 3.30 5.64
N ASP A 144 0.39 2.63 4.48
CA ASP A 144 1.10 3.13 3.30
C ASP A 144 0.17 3.71 2.26
N ILE A 145 -1.04 3.17 2.17
CA ILE A 145 -2.05 3.55 1.17
C ILE A 145 -3.38 3.81 1.88
N LEU A 146 -3.93 5.02 1.68
CA LEU A 146 -5.29 5.33 2.10
C LEU A 146 -6.25 5.17 0.92
N LEU A 147 -7.31 4.37 1.09
CA LEU A 147 -8.37 4.18 0.11
C LEU A 147 -9.34 5.37 0.18
N ALA A 148 -8.88 6.52 -0.27
CA ALA A 148 -9.58 7.81 -0.26
C ALA A 148 -8.95 8.74 -1.31
N PRO A 149 -9.67 9.85 -1.67
CA PRO A 149 -11.08 10.11 -1.41
C PRO A 149 -12.02 9.32 -2.32
N ALA A 150 -13.30 9.21 -1.96
CA ALA A 150 -14.33 8.64 -2.83
C ALA A 150 -14.79 9.68 -3.86
N LEU A 151 -14.61 9.36 -5.16
CA LEU A 151 -14.69 10.33 -6.27
C LEU A 151 -15.91 10.13 -7.19
N ASN A 152 -16.84 9.28 -6.81
CA ASN A 152 -18.04 9.08 -7.62
C ASN A 152 -18.92 10.35 -7.66
N ILE A 153 -19.70 10.50 -8.72
CA ILE A 153 -20.62 11.60 -8.89
C ILE A 153 -22.01 11.21 -8.36
N HIS A 154 -22.71 12.14 -7.72
CA HIS A 154 -24.09 11.96 -7.27
C HIS A 154 -25.04 11.89 -8.48
N ARG A 155 -25.15 10.74 -9.12
CA ARG A 155 -26.05 10.53 -10.27
C ARG A 155 -27.44 10.09 -9.88
N ASN A 156 -27.51 9.14 -8.94
CA ASN A 156 -28.75 8.54 -8.50
C ASN A 156 -28.95 8.86 -7.02
N PRO A 157 -30.04 9.53 -6.63
CA PRO A 157 -30.31 9.86 -5.23
C PRO A 157 -30.46 8.62 -4.34
N LEU A 158 -30.79 7.46 -4.93
CA LEU A 158 -30.92 6.19 -4.20
C LEU A 158 -29.60 5.46 -3.99
N CYS A 159 -28.47 6.01 -4.45
CA CYS A 159 -27.15 5.42 -4.18
C CYS A 159 -26.79 5.53 -2.69
N GLY A 160 -26.63 4.40 -2.02
CA GLY A 160 -26.34 4.32 -0.58
C GLY A 160 -25.02 4.93 -0.15
N ARG A 161 -24.12 5.27 -1.11
CA ARG A 161 -22.80 5.85 -0.86
C ARG A 161 -22.69 7.33 -1.21
N ASN A 162 -23.78 8.02 -1.58
CA ASN A 162 -23.75 9.44 -1.90
C ASN A 162 -23.15 10.31 -0.80
N PHE A 163 -23.32 9.92 0.47
CA PHE A 163 -22.79 10.68 1.62
C PHE A 163 -21.26 10.85 1.58
N GLU A 164 -20.53 9.92 0.96
CA GLU A 164 -19.07 9.96 0.90
C GLU A 164 -18.52 10.55 -0.41
N TYR A 165 -19.38 10.99 -1.35
CA TYR A 165 -19.00 11.64 -2.58
C TYR A 165 -19.13 13.15 -2.46
N TYR A 166 -18.34 13.90 -3.22
CA TYR A 166 -18.28 15.36 -3.09
C TYR A 166 -19.49 16.08 -3.66
N SER A 167 -19.92 15.78 -4.88
CA SER A 167 -20.97 16.53 -5.57
C SER A 167 -21.54 15.77 -6.77
N GLU A 168 -22.67 16.28 -7.30
CA GLU A 168 -23.19 15.93 -8.63
C GLU A 168 -22.40 16.65 -9.75
N ASP A 169 -21.76 17.78 -9.43
CA ASP A 169 -20.94 18.55 -10.37
C ASP A 169 -19.53 17.97 -10.46
N PRO A 170 -19.10 17.46 -11.64
CA PRO A 170 -17.77 16.91 -11.82
C PRO A 170 -16.64 17.94 -11.69
N PHE A 171 -16.92 19.23 -11.99
CA PHE A 171 -15.92 20.29 -11.82
C PHE A 171 -15.64 20.56 -10.34
N LEU A 172 -16.67 20.73 -9.54
CA LEU A 172 -16.55 20.92 -8.09
C LEU A 172 -15.88 19.69 -7.46
N THR A 173 -16.34 18.49 -7.79
CA THR A 173 -15.74 17.23 -7.32
C THR A 173 -14.25 17.19 -7.65
N GLY A 174 -13.86 17.50 -8.88
CA GLY A 174 -12.45 17.48 -9.28
C GLY A 174 -11.59 18.50 -8.53
N LYS A 175 -12.08 19.71 -8.29
CA LYS A 175 -11.34 20.75 -7.54
C LYS A 175 -11.13 20.35 -6.08
N ILE A 176 -12.18 19.90 -5.43
CA ILE A 176 -12.13 19.48 -4.02
C ILE A 176 -11.30 18.21 -3.85
N ALA A 177 -11.46 17.24 -4.76
CA ALA A 177 -10.66 16.02 -4.74
C ALA A 177 -9.16 16.28 -4.89
N VAL A 178 -8.75 17.16 -5.78
CA VAL A 178 -7.34 17.55 -5.94
C VAL A 178 -6.79 18.17 -4.66
N ALA A 179 -7.56 19.01 -3.97
CA ALA A 179 -7.15 19.61 -2.71
C ALA A 179 -6.96 18.52 -1.62
N MET A 180 -7.90 17.58 -1.50
CA MET A 180 -7.82 16.47 -0.56
C MET A 180 -6.58 15.59 -0.84
N VAL A 181 -6.38 15.15 -2.09
CA VAL A 181 -5.24 14.30 -2.47
C VAL A 181 -3.92 15.01 -2.21
N LYS A 182 -3.79 16.30 -2.57
CA LYS A 182 -2.59 17.08 -2.28
C LYS A 182 -2.31 17.17 -0.77
N GLY A 183 -3.36 17.34 0.05
CA GLY A 183 -3.22 17.35 1.50
C GLY A 183 -2.72 16.01 2.02
N ILE A 184 -3.36 14.90 1.65
CA ILE A 184 -3.00 13.55 2.10
C ILE A 184 -1.56 13.20 1.71
N GLN A 185 -1.11 13.59 0.51
CA GLN A 185 0.22 13.27 -0.03
C GLN A 185 1.29 14.30 0.30
N GLN A 186 0.99 15.30 1.11
CA GLN A 186 1.94 16.37 1.46
C GLN A 186 2.99 15.93 2.50
N ASN A 187 2.78 14.81 3.17
CA ASN A 187 3.60 14.30 4.27
C ASN A 187 4.67 13.32 3.79
#